data_545966f1272f480020f832807b692cf2
#
_entry.id   545966f1272f480020f832807b692cf2
#
_cell.length_a   1.000
_cell.length_b   1.000
_cell.length_c   1.000
_cell.angle_alpha   90.00
_cell.angle_beta   90.00
_cell.angle_gamma   90.00
#
_symmetry.space_group_name_H-M   'P 1'
#
loop_
_entity.id
_entity.type
_entity.pdbx_description
1 polymer ?
#
loop_
_entity_poly.entity_id
_entity_poly.type
_entity_poly.pdbx_seq_one_letter_code
_entity_poly.pdbx_strand_id
1 'polypeptide(L)'
;LKEKSDVDMVVTESDIKAVMGMPMDAIARKMFGEFPEERQMELVDACGDYENDYLRQHGGKLYDGVEDTLAKLSEAHRLYIVSNCQSGYIEAFLEYYGFGRYFKDILCWGDTKVSKGESIKILMDKNGITDAAYVGDIQGDCDSARYAGIKFIHAAYGFGKVEDKDASIQRFEDLLDIVE
;
A
#
# COMPACT_ATOMS: atom_id res chain seq x y z
N LEU A 1 -0.59 20.67 4.99
CA LEU A 1 0.46 21.47 4.33
C LEU A 1 0.76 22.76 5.10
N LYS A 2 -0.25 23.56 5.40
CA LYS A 2 -0.09 24.87 6.05
C LYS A 2 0.63 24.83 7.41
N GLU A 3 0.51 23.74 8.15
CA GLU A 3 1.16 23.58 9.47
C GLU A 3 2.62 23.11 9.38
N LYS A 4 3.00 22.47 8.27
CA LYS A 4 4.32 21.86 8.09
C LYS A 4 5.13 22.46 6.94
N SER A 5 4.53 23.35 6.16
CA SER A 5 5.18 24.05 5.05
C SER A 5 4.63 25.47 4.91
N ASP A 6 5.33 26.33 4.17
CA ASP A 6 4.90 27.69 3.79
C ASP A 6 3.91 27.72 2.61
N VAL A 7 3.40 26.54 2.19
CA VAL A 7 2.49 26.39 1.06
C VAL A 7 1.04 26.44 1.52
N ASP A 8 0.30 27.44 1.06
CA ASP A 8 -1.14 27.60 1.28
C ASP A 8 -1.92 27.01 0.11
N MET A 9 -2.01 25.68 0.04
CA MET A 9 -2.73 24.94 -0.97
C MET A 9 -3.92 24.22 -0.37
N VAL A 10 -5.07 24.31 -1.01
CA VAL A 10 -6.27 23.52 -0.66
C VAL A 10 -6.25 22.22 -1.43
N VAL A 11 -6.15 21.11 -0.70
CA VAL A 11 -6.24 19.75 -1.26
C VAL A 11 -7.64 19.23 -1.03
N THR A 12 -8.31 18.78 -2.08
CA THR A 12 -9.66 18.22 -2.01
C THR A 12 -9.63 16.70 -1.93
N GLU A 13 -10.75 16.10 -1.52
CA GLU A 13 -10.91 14.63 -1.57
C GLU A 13 -10.71 14.05 -2.97
N SER A 14 -11.12 14.81 -4.01
CA SER A 14 -10.91 14.41 -5.41
C SER A 14 -9.44 14.35 -5.78
N ASP A 15 -8.63 15.30 -5.29
CA ASP A 15 -7.18 15.31 -5.55
C ASP A 15 -6.50 14.10 -4.91
N ILE A 16 -6.89 13.76 -3.68
CA ILE A 16 -6.38 12.58 -2.99
C ILE A 16 -6.78 11.29 -3.74
N LYS A 17 -8.05 11.16 -4.13
CA LYS A 17 -8.52 9.99 -4.91
C LYS A 17 -7.76 9.83 -6.23
N ALA A 18 -7.40 10.93 -6.86
CA ALA A 18 -6.69 10.92 -8.14
C ALA A 18 -5.24 10.42 -8.05
N VAL A 19 -4.65 10.35 -6.85
CA VAL A 19 -3.26 9.91 -6.62
C VAL A 19 -3.17 8.58 -5.86
N MET A 20 -4.29 8.01 -5.42
CA MET A 20 -4.29 6.75 -4.67
C MET A 20 -3.64 5.62 -5.45
N GLY A 21 -2.77 4.88 -4.78
CA GLY A 21 -2.01 3.77 -5.34
C GLY A 21 -0.79 4.15 -6.18
N MET A 22 -0.57 5.45 -6.45
CA MET A 22 0.62 5.92 -7.16
C MET A 22 1.86 5.86 -6.26
N PRO A 23 3.09 5.70 -6.80
CA PRO A 23 4.32 5.88 -6.04
C PRO A 23 4.53 7.35 -5.66
N MET A 24 5.24 7.59 -4.56
CA MET A 24 5.35 8.91 -3.92
C MET A 24 5.95 9.99 -4.84
N ASP A 25 6.91 9.64 -5.69
CA ASP A 25 7.48 10.56 -6.68
C ASP A 25 6.47 10.98 -7.75
N ALA A 26 5.57 10.09 -8.15
CA ALA A 26 4.49 10.42 -9.08
C ALA A 26 3.39 11.27 -8.40
N ILE A 27 3.13 11.02 -7.11
CA ILE A 27 2.25 11.89 -6.29
C ILE A 27 2.86 13.29 -6.19
N ALA A 28 4.16 13.40 -5.88
CA ALA A 28 4.88 14.68 -5.80
C ALA A 28 4.71 15.50 -7.08
N ARG A 29 5.02 14.90 -8.23
CA ARG A 29 4.87 15.57 -9.54
C ARG A 29 3.43 15.97 -9.83
N LYS A 30 2.46 15.16 -9.47
CA LYS A 30 1.05 15.42 -9.78
C LYS A 30 0.44 16.48 -8.88
N MET A 31 0.75 16.43 -7.58
CA MET A 31 0.21 17.36 -6.59
C MET A 31 0.93 18.70 -6.55
N PHE A 32 2.25 18.70 -6.76
CA PHE A 32 3.13 19.84 -6.56
C PHE A 32 3.93 20.24 -7.80
N GLY A 33 3.43 19.88 -9.00
CA GLY A 33 4.12 20.07 -10.27
C GLY A 33 4.48 21.52 -10.64
N GLU A 34 3.90 22.51 -9.96
CA GLU A 34 4.25 23.94 -10.09
C GLU A 34 5.56 24.33 -9.36
N PHE A 35 6.06 23.47 -8.46
CA PHE A 35 7.28 23.68 -7.71
C PHE A 35 8.48 22.97 -8.37
N PRO A 36 9.73 23.40 -8.10
CA PRO A 36 10.92 22.64 -8.48
C PRO A 36 10.91 21.22 -7.91
N GLU A 37 11.48 20.26 -8.62
CA GLU A 37 11.42 18.82 -8.29
C GLU A 37 11.87 18.50 -6.85
N GLU A 38 12.97 19.13 -6.39
CA GLU A 38 13.43 18.99 -5.01
C GLU A 38 12.35 19.42 -4.00
N ARG A 39 11.69 20.56 -4.28
CA ARG A 39 10.62 21.08 -3.42
C ARG A 39 9.36 20.21 -3.46
N GLN A 40 9.04 19.60 -4.61
CA GLN A 40 7.93 18.64 -4.70
C GLN A 40 8.11 17.48 -3.72
N MET A 41 9.33 16.90 -3.67
CA MET A 41 9.63 15.79 -2.75
C MET A 41 9.60 16.23 -1.29
N GLU A 42 10.17 17.38 -0.94
CA GLU A 42 10.08 17.92 0.42
C GLU A 42 8.62 18.07 0.89
N LEU A 43 7.73 18.55 0.00
CA LEU A 43 6.30 18.72 0.34
C LEU A 43 5.58 17.38 0.53
N VAL A 44 5.87 16.40 -0.31
CA VAL A 44 5.32 15.05 -0.17
C VAL A 44 5.83 14.37 1.10
N ASP A 45 7.13 14.49 1.39
CA ASP A 45 7.73 13.91 2.59
C ASP A 45 7.13 14.54 3.87
N ALA A 46 6.95 15.87 3.89
CA ALA A 46 6.30 16.56 5.01
C ALA A 46 4.83 16.15 5.20
N CYS A 47 4.10 15.86 4.10
CA CYS A 47 2.75 15.31 4.17
C CYS A 47 2.77 13.88 4.71
N GLY A 48 3.71 13.06 4.25
CA GLY A 48 3.87 11.68 4.68
C GLY A 48 4.20 11.56 6.17
N ASP A 49 5.10 12.39 6.67
CA ASP A 49 5.43 12.44 8.11
C ASP A 49 4.19 12.78 8.96
N TYR A 50 3.43 13.79 8.54
CA TYR A 50 2.20 14.16 9.22
C TYR A 50 1.16 13.04 9.19
N GLU A 51 1.00 12.38 8.04
CA GLU A 51 0.07 11.26 7.87
C GLU A 51 0.47 10.06 8.73
N ASN A 52 1.76 9.72 8.79
CA ASN A 52 2.27 8.65 9.64
C ASN A 52 1.98 8.93 11.13
N ASP A 53 2.21 10.17 11.59
CA ASP A 53 1.92 10.58 12.97
C ASP A 53 0.42 10.53 13.27
N TYR A 54 -0.40 11.00 12.33
CA TYR A 54 -1.85 10.95 12.46
C TYR A 54 -2.36 9.52 12.54
N LEU A 55 -1.85 8.64 11.67
CA LEU A 55 -2.23 7.23 11.63
C LEU A 55 -1.84 6.49 12.92
N ARG A 56 -0.67 6.78 13.49
CA ARG A 56 -0.26 6.23 14.81
C ARG A 56 -1.20 6.62 15.94
N GLN A 57 -1.77 7.83 15.89
CA GLN A 57 -2.63 8.36 16.94
C GLN A 57 -4.09 7.98 16.79
N HIS A 58 -4.58 7.91 15.56
CA HIS A 58 -6.02 7.81 15.27
C HIS A 58 -6.41 6.56 14.50
N GLY A 59 -5.46 5.89 13.87
CA GLY A 59 -5.72 4.80 12.94
C GLY A 59 -6.48 5.25 11.69
N GLY A 60 -7.06 4.28 10.99
CA GLY A 60 -7.95 4.46 9.86
C GLY A 60 -9.22 3.62 10.05
N LYS A 61 -10.14 3.68 9.11
CA LYS A 61 -11.29 2.78 9.13
C LYS A 61 -10.90 1.46 8.44
N LEU A 62 -10.92 0.37 9.19
CA LEU A 62 -10.77 -0.97 8.62
C LEU A 62 -12.03 -1.40 7.86
N TYR A 63 -11.85 -2.22 6.85
CA TYR A 63 -12.93 -3.02 6.30
C TYR A 63 -13.38 -4.08 7.31
N ASP A 64 -14.61 -4.56 7.16
CA ASP A 64 -15.15 -5.56 8.07
C ASP A 64 -14.35 -6.88 7.98
N GLY A 65 -14.19 -7.56 9.11
CA GLY A 65 -13.53 -8.86 9.20
C GLY A 65 -12.00 -8.87 9.02
N VAL A 66 -11.33 -7.72 8.89
CA VAL A 66 -9.88 -7.68 8.60
C VAL A 66 -9.06 -8.41 9.66
N GLU A 67 -9.25 -8.13 10.95
CA GLU A 67 -8.46 -8.74 12.01
C GLU A 67 -8.65 -10.26 12.09
N ASP A 68 -9.90 -10.71 12.08
CA ASP A 68 -10.22 -12.14 12.15
C ASP A 68 -9.69 -12.92 10.93
N THR A 69 -9.73 -12.30 9.76
CA THR A 69 -9.20 -12.89 8.53
C THR A 69 -7.67 -12.97 8.57
N LEU A 70 -6.98 -11.89 8.98
CA LEU A 70 -5.52 -11.90 9.14
C LEU A 70 -5.07 -12.95 10.16
N ALA A 71 -5.78 -13.08 11.27
CA ALA A 71 -5.49 -14.09 12.28
C ALA A 71 -5.52 -15.50 11.68
N LYS A 72 -6.62 -15.85 11.00
CA LYS A 72 -6.79 -17.16 10.37
C LYS A 72 -5.76 -17.41 9.25
N LEU A 73 -5.55 -16.43 8.37
CA LEU A 73 -4.55 -16.55 7.30
C LEU A 73 -3.15 -16.76 7.84
N SER A 74 -2.78 -16.09 8.92
CA SER A 74 -1.44 -16.18 9.50
C SER A 74 -1.13 -17.55 10.15
N GLU A 75 -2.15 -18.37 10.43
CA GLU A 75 -1.98 -19.74 10.92
C GLU A 75 -1.46 -20.70 9.85
N ALA A 76 -1.89 -20.50 8.59
CA ALA A 76 -1.56 -21.39 7.47
C ALA A 76 -0.56 -20.75 6.47
N HIS A 77 -0.52 -19.43 6.39
CA HIS A 77 0.26 -18.69 5.40
C HIS A 77 1.23 -17.69 6.02
N ARG A 78 2.32 -17.41 5.33
CA ARG A 78 3.22 -16.30 5.64
C ARG A 78 2.69 -15.04 4.97
N LEU A 79 2.35 -14.01 5.75
CA LEU A 79 1.80 -12.78 5.25
C LEU A 79 2.90 -11.70 5.15
N TYR A 80 2.80 -10.88 4.12
CA TYR A 80 3.74 -9.81 3.80
C TYR A 80 2.98 -8.56 3.32
N ILE A 81 3.58 -7.38 3.43
CA ILE A 81 3.01 -6.16 2.85
C ILE A 81 4.02 -5.54 1.88
N VAL A 82 3.56 -5.20 0.68
CA VAL A 82 4.30 -4.35 -0.27
C VAL A 82 3.40 -3.21 -0.71
N SER A 83 3.88 -1.97 -0.56
CA SER A 83 3.08 -0.78 -0.86
C SER A 83 3.90 0.29 -1.62
N ASN A 84 3.19 1.19 -2.32
CA ASN A 84 3.78 2.38 -2.95
C ASN A 84 3.87 3.59 -1.99
N CYS A 85 3.57 3.41 -0.71
CA CYS A 85 3.58 4.48 0.29
C CYS A 85 4.99 4.93 0.69
N GLN A 86 5.05 6.02 1.46
CA GLN A 86 6.24 6.50 2.14
C GLN A 86 6.70 5.53 3.24
N SER A 87 7.99 5.64 3.64
CA SER A 87 8.52 4.93 4.80
C SER A 87 7.76 5.31 6.07
N GLY A 88 7.53 4.34 6.95
CA GLY A 88 6.86 4.54 8.23
C GLY A 88 5.32 4.44 8.18
N TYR A 89 4.70 4.43 6.98
CA TYR A 89 3.25 4.34 6.85
C TYR A 89 2.71 2.96 7.23
N ILE A 90 3.35 1.89 6.71
CA ILE A 90 2.97 0.52 7.04
C ILE A 90 3.19 0.28 8.53
N GLU A 91 4.32 0.71 9.07
CA GLU A 91 4.65 0.59 10.49
C GLU A 91 3.62 1.31 11.36
N ALA A 92 3.24 2.55 11.02
CA ALA A 92 2.22 3.30 11.74
C ALA A 92 0.87 2.56 11.80
N PHE A 93 0.45 1.97 10.69
CA PHE A 93 -0.74 1.12 10.60
C PHE A 93 -0.61 -0.12 11.49
N LEU A 94 0.50 -0.84 11.38
CA LEU A 94 0.74 -2.07 12.15
C LEU A 94 0.84 -1.81 13.65
N GLU A 95 1.46 -0.70 14.05
CA GLU A 95 1.57 -0.26 15.45
C GLU A 95 0.20 0.05 16.05
N TYR A 96 -0.61 0.86 15.36
CA TYR A 96 -1.91 1.27 15.87
C TYR A 96 -2.85 0.10 16.14
N TYR A 97 -2.93 -0.87 15.21
CA TYR A 97 -3.80 -2.03 15.32
C TYR A 97 -3.15 -3.24 16.03
N GLY A 98 -1.86 -3.19 16.30
CA GLY A 98 -1.11 -4.33 16.82
C GLY A 98 -1.00 -5.49 15.82
N PHE A 99 -1.08 -5.22 14.51
CA PHE A 99 -1.12 -6.23 13.46
C PHE A 99 0.27 -6.73 13.02
N GLY A 100 1.35 -6.16 13.52
CA GLY A 100 2.71 -6.62 13.23
C GLY A 100 2.93 -8.11 13.50
N ARG A 101 2.16 -8.70 14.43
CA ARG A 101 2.22 -10.13 14.74
C ARG A 101 1.81 -11.06 13.59
N TYR A 102 1.03 -10.56 12.63
CA TYR A 102 0.56 -11.36 11.49
C TYR A 102 1.53 -11.36 10.31
N PHE A 103 2.36 -10.35 10.17
CA PHE A 103 3.23 -10.16 9.00
C PHE A 103 4.68 -10.54 9.30
N LYS A 104 5.31 -11.24 8.36
CA LYS A 104 6.70 -11.68 8.48
C LYS A 104 7.69 -10.60 8.06
N ASP A 105 7.32 -9.82 7.06
CA ASP A 105 8.16 -8.73 6.53
C ASP A 105 7.29 -7.73 5.78
N ILE A 106 7.79 -6.51 5.64
CA ILE A 106 7.12 -5.42 4.95
C ILE A 106 8.12 -4.69 4.05
N LEU A 107 7.63 -4.06 2.99
CA LEU A 107 8.46 -3.26 2.10
C LEU A 107 7.63 -2.18 1.42
N CYS A 108 8.15 -0.98 1.30
CA CYS A 108 7.45 0.09 0.62
C CYS A 108 8.35 0.85 -0.38
N TRP A 109 7.73 1.67 -1.23
CA TRP A 109 8.45 2.53 -2.15
C TRP A 109 9.37 3.50 -1.40
N GLY A 110 8.91 4.01 -0.24
CA GLY A 110 9.70 4.89 0.61
C GLY A 110 11.08 4.33 0.97
N ASP A 111 11.18 3.02 1.15
CA ASP A 111 12.42 2.33 1.52
C ASP A 111 13.27 1.96 0.30
N THR A 112 12.61 1.55 -0.79
CA THR A 112 13.30 0.95 -1.94
C THR A 112 13.56 1.91 -3.08
N LYS A 113 12.69 2.92 -3.27
CA LYS A 113 12.66 3.86 -4.39
C LYS A 113 12.58 3.19 -5.77
N VAL A 114 12.13 1.93 -5.82
CA VAL A 114 11.89 1.17 -7.05
C VAL A 114 10.40 0.88 -7.23
N SER A 115 10.03 0.32 -8.38
CA SER A 115 8.64 -0.06 -8.67
C SER A 115 8.10 -1.10 -7.68
N LYS A 116 6.78 -1.13 -7.49
CA LYS A 116 6.13 -2.14 -6.63
C LYS A 116 6.46 -3.57 -7.08
N GLY A 117 6.52 -3.83 -8.38
CA GLY A 117 6.86 -5.14 -8.90
C GLY A 117 8.30 -5.56 -8.55
N GLU A 118 9.25 -4.62 -8.57
CA GLU A 118 10.63 -4.85 -8.11
C GLU A 118 10.67 -5.06 -6.59
N SER A 119 9.94 -4.25 -5.83
CA SER A 119 9.83 -4.41 -4.37
C SER A 119 9.27 -5.78 -3.98
N ILE A 120 8.26 -6.30 -4.72
CA ILE A 120 7.75 -7.66 -4.52
C ILE A 120 8.87 -8.69 -4.73
N LYS A 121 9.64 -8.59 -5.81
CA LYS A 121 10.78 -9.50 -6.06
C LYS A 121 11.83 -9.44 -4.97
N ILE A 122 12.22 -8.23 -4.55
CA ILE A 122 13.20 -8.04 -3.47
C ILE A 122 12.71 -8.73 -2.18
N LEU A 123 11.43 -8.55 -1.83
CA LEU A 123 10.86 -9.16 -0.64
C LEU A 123 10.78 -10.68 -0.77
N MET A 124 10.41 -11.20 -1.95
CA MET A 124 10.38 -12.64 -2.23
C MET A 124 11.78 -13.26 -2.09
N ASP A 125 12.78 -12.65 -2.71
CA ASP A 125 14.17 -13.13 -2.67
C ASP A 125 14.72 -13.12 -1.22
N LYS A 126 14.51 -12.01 -0.52
CA LYS A 126 14.93 -11.85 0.90
C LYS A 126 14.34 -12.93 1.81
N ASN A 127 13.10 -13.34 1.54
CA ASN A 127 12.36 -14.27 2.41
C ASN A 127 12.28 -15.71 1.85
N GLY A 128 12.94 -15.99 0.73
CA GLY A 128 12.93 -17.31 0.08
C GLY A 128 11.52 -17.75 -0.34
N ILE A 129 10.74 -16.83 -0.91
CA ILE A 129 9.36 -17.06 -1.35
C ILE A 129 9.40 -17.52 -2.82
N THR A 130 8.86 -18.70 -3.09
CA THR A 130 8.80 -19.28 -4.45
C THR A 130 7.39 -19.36 -5.00
N ASP A 131 6.37 -19.30 -4.15
CA ASP A 131 4.96 -19.30 -4.53
C ASP A 131 4.22 -18.28 -3.68
N ALA A 132 3.48 -17.38 -4.33
CA ALA A 132 2.75 -16.30 -3.70
C ALA A 132 1.58 -15.81 -4.56
N ALA A 133 0.65 -15.14 -3.91
CA ALA A 133 -0.34 -14.30 -4.57
C ALA A 133 -0.30 -12.88 -3.99
N TYR A 134 -0.47 -11.88 -4.85
CA TYR A 134 -0.63 -10.49 -4.42
C TYR A 134 -2.11 -10.11 -4.41
N VAL A 135 -2.57 -9.55 -3.32
CA VAL A 135 -3.93 -9.03 -3.17
C VAL A 135 -3.88 -7.52 -3.32
N GLY A 136 -4.62 -6.99 -4.26
CA GLY A 136 -4.64 -5.55 -4.54
C GLY A 136 -5.93 -5.14 -5.26
N ASP A 137 -6.11 -3.84 -5.47
CA ASP A 137 -7.40 -3.31 -5.92
C ASP A 137 -7.34 -2.48 -7.20
N ILE A 138 -6.14 -2.18 -7.72
CA ILE A 138 -5.96 -1.40 -8.94
C ILE A 138 -5.17 -2.16 -10.01
N GLN A 139 -5.28 -1.71 -11.27
CA GLN A 139 -4.51 -2.31 -12.37
C GLN A 139 -3.00 -2.32 -12.13
N GLY A 140 -2.45 -1.26 -11.52
CA GLY A 140 -1.02 -1.19 -11.18
C GLY A 140 -0.56 -2.27 -10.18
N ASP A 141 -1.45 -2.78 -9.34
CA ASP A 141 -1.18 -3.91 -8.44
C ASP A 141 -1.09 -5.22 -9.24
N CYS A 142 -2.02 -5.42 -10.16
CA CYS A 142 -2.00 -6.56 -11.07
C CYS A 142 -0.74 -6.56 -11.93
N ASP A 143 -0.40 -5.43 -12.55
CA ASP A 143 0.81 -5.29 -13.38
C ASP A 143 2.07 -5.59 -12.56
N SER A 144 2.10 -5.16 -11.30
CA SER A 144 3.20 -5.42 -10.37
C SER A 144 3.33 -6.92 -10.01
N ALA A 145 2.20 -7.59 -9.77
CA ALA A 145 2.17 -9.04 -9.53
C ALA A 145 2.63 -9.81 -10.77
N ARG A 146 2.18 -9.42 -11.97
CA ARG A 146 2.63 -10.02 -13.25
C ARG A 146 4.11 -9.82 -13.48
N TYR A 147 4.63 -8.62 -13.22
CA TYR A 147 6.07 -8.34 -13.29
C TYR A 147 6.89 -9.22 -12.34
N ALA A 148 6.37 -9.48 -11.14
CA ALA A 148 6.99 -10.36 -10.17
C ALA A 148 6.81 -11.86 -10.48
N GLY A 149 5.93 -12.23 -11.43
CA GLY A 149 5.67 -13.60 -11.83
C GLY A 149 4.77 -14.37 -10.86
N ILE A 150 3.92 -13.68 -10.11
CA ILE A 150 3.01 -14.25 -9.12
C ILE A 150 1.55 -14.03 -9.48
N LYS A 151 0.65 -14.78 -8.84
CA LYS A 151 -0.80 -14.65 -9.01
C LYS A 151 -1.30 -13.32 -8.46
N PHE A 152 -2.42 -12.84 -9.04
CA PHE A 152 -3.10 -11.63 -8.58
C PHE A 152 -4.55 -11.91 -8.19
N ILE A 153 -4.91 -11.52 -6.97
CA ILE A 153 -6.28 -11.57 -6.45
C ILE A 153 -6.81 -10.13 -6.36
N HIS A 154 -7.87 -9.84 -7.10
CA HIS A 154 -8.48 -8.51 -7.13
C HIS A 154 -9.42 -8.29 -5.95
N ALA A 155 -9.11 -7.32 -5.11
CA ALA A 155 -9.99 -6.81 -4.05
C ALA A 155 -11.02 -5.84 -4.66
N ALA A 156 -12.13 -6.37 -5.19
CA ALA A 156 -13.11 -5.61 -5.97
C ALA A 156 -13.92 -4.59 -5.15
N TYR A 157 -13.78 -4.60 -3.84
CA TYR A 157 -14.34 -3.59 -2.93
C TYR A 157 -13.44 -2.34 -2.77
N GLY A 158 -12.26 -2.34 -3.39
CA GLY A 158 -11.32 -1.21 -3.39
C GLY A 158 -11.66 -0.16 -4.45
N PHE A 159 -10.64 0.52 -4.97
CA PHE A 159 -10.82 1.74 -5.78
C PHE A 159 -10.84 1.50 -7.29
N GLY A 160 -10.27 0.39 -7.78
CA GLY A 160 -10.04 0.18 -9.21
C GLY A 160 -10.84 -0.97 -9.81
N LYS A 161 -10.75 -1.05 -11.14
CA LYS A 161 -11.20 -2.20 -11.92
C LYS A 161 -9.98 -2.86 -12.53
N VAL A 162 -9.95 -4.18 -12.50
CA VAL A 162 -8.86 -4.98 -13.06
C VAL A 162 -9.43 -6.04 -13.98
N GLU A 163 -8.91 -6.14 -15.20
CA GLU A 163 -9.39 -7.08 -16.20
C GLU A 163 -8.68 -8.44 -16.11
N ASP A 164 -7.34 -8.42 -16.02
CA ASP A 164 -6.49 -9.63 -16.00
C ASP A 164 -6.16 -10.06 -14.56
N LYS A 165 -7.07 -10.80 -13.94
CA LYS A 165 -6.94 -11.31 -12.57
C LYS A 165 -7.09 -12.82 -12.51
N ASP A 166 -6.39 -13.48 -11.59
CA ASP A 166 -6.54 -14.92 -11.34
C ASP A 166 -7.78 -15.23 -10.50
N ALA A 167 -8.10 -14.35 -9.56
CA ALA A 167 -9.30 -14.43 -8.72
C ALA A 167 -9.79 -13.03 -8.32
N SER A 168 -10.99 -12.96 -7.74
CA SER A 168 -11.57 -11.71 -7.23
C SER A 168 -12.37 -11.97 -5.97
N ILE A 169 -12.26 -11.05 -5.01
CA ILE A 169 -12.98 -11.06 -3.74
C ILE A 169 -13.86 -9.81 -3.60
N GLN A 170 -15.02 -9.96 -3.00
CA GLN A 170 -15.94 -8.87 -2.73
C GLN A 170 -15.82 -8.34 -1.29
N ARG A 171 -15.23 -9.13 -0.40
CA ARG A 171 -14.92 -8.80 0.99
C ARG A 171 -13.58 -9.41 1.34
N PHE A 172 -12.89 -8.85 2.32
CA PHE A 172 -11.57 -9.34 2.72
C PHE A 172 -11.59 -10.80 3.20
N GLU A 173 -12.65 -11.19 3.89
CA GLU A 173 -12.84 -12.55 4.40
C GLU A 173 -12.98 -13.63 3.31
N ASP A 174 -13.38 -13.24 2.08
CA ASP A 174 -13.49 -14.19 0.96
C ASP A 174 -12.12 -14.81 0.58
N LEU A 175 -10.99 -14.20 1.05
CA LEU A 175 -9.66 -14.79 0.90
C LEU A 175 -9.55 -16.18 1.51
N LEU A 176 -10.24 -16.44 2.62
CA LEU A 176 -10.20 -17.73 3.30
C LEU A 176 -10.74 -18.89 2.45
N ASP A 177 -11.56 -18.57 1.45
CA ASP A 177 -12.15 -19.57 0.54
C ASP A 177 -11.30 -19.77 -0.73
N ILE A 178 -10.33 -18.92 -0.98
CA ILE A 178 -9.54 -18.90 -2.23
C ILE A 178 -8.12 -19.41 -2.01
N VAL A 179 -7.53 -19.10 -0.86
CA VAL A 179 -6.16 -19.52 -0.53
C VAL A 179 -6.23 -20.79 0.32
N GLU A 180 -5.79 -21.92 -0.28
CA GLU A 180 -5.67 -23.21 0.39
C GLU A 180 -4.24 -23.41 0.90
#